data_040fed2721c93e6788840ba7e7f90df0
#
_entry.id   040fed2721c93e6788840ba7e7f90df0
#
_cell.length_a   1.000
_cell.length_b   1.000
_cell.length_c   1.000
_cell.angle_alpha   90.00
_cell.angle_beta   90.00
_cell.angle_gamma   90.00
#
_symmetry.space_group_name_H-M   'P 1'
#
loop_
_entity.id
_entity.type
_entity.pdbx_description
1 polymer ?
#
loop_
_entity_poly.entity_id
_entity_poly.type
_entity_poly.pdbx_seq_one_letter_code
_entity_poly.pdbx_strand_id
1 'polypeptide(L)'
;MKSRDFLKFYNILQNMGSRYFFFRAKYELERKTGILKKKFIVNPTIRQFISLVEWKRTAFPFFFHDRNDLHLSKQSNLVLEQEVKQIITGSIPYFSATWIQLGLDYDWITNPDTGYQYDVSKHWTEVEDIDLKAGDIKYVWEKSRFSFLYPVMRLDAHEQQDHSDFVFGQILDWIAKNPVNCGPNYKCSQEISLRVLNWIFALYFYRNSNRLTEAVFQKIIHSIFWQ
;
A
#
# COMPACT_ATOMS: atom_id res chain seq x y z
N MET A 1 11.08 11.73 34.73
CA MET A 1 11.69 10.83 33.73
C MET A 1 12.17 9.60 34.45
N LYS A 2 11.61 8.42 34.19
CA LYS A 2 11.95 7.18 34.91
C LYS A 2 13.35 6.73 34.48
N SER A 3 14.16 6.17 35.39
CA SER A 3 15.56 5.74 35.14
C SER A 3 15.70 4.82 33.90
N ARG A 4 14.66 4.05 33.56
CA ARG A 4 14.57 3.23 32.35
C ARG A 4 14.62 4.04 31.04
N ASP A 5 14.11 5.27 31.03
CA ASP A 5 14.08 6.11 29.83
C ASP A 5 15.49 6.69 29.56
N PHE A 6 16.22 7.03 30.61
CA PHE A 6 17.59 7.51 30.49
C PHE A 6 18.54 6.44 29.94
N LEU A 7 18.42 5.19 30.40
CA LEU A 7 19.20 4.07 29.86
C LEU A 7 18.90 3.79 28.38
N LYS A 8 17.64 3.90 27.97
CA LYS A 8 17.27 3.77 26.54
C LYS A 8 17.92 4.88 25.69
N PHE A 9 17.88 6.12 26.15
CA PHE A 9 18.51 7.22 25.44
C PHE A 9 20.03 7.07 25.33
N TYR A 10 20.67 6.66 26.40
CA TYR A 10 22.11 6.41 26.43
C TYR A 10 22.50 5.27 25.46
N ASN A 11 21.78 4.18 25.45
CA ASN A 11 22.00 3.07 24.54
C ASN A 11 21.79 3.46 23.06
N ILE A 12 20.78 4.29 22.77
CA ILE A 12 20.56 4.81 21.40
C ILE A 12 21.74 5.68 20.99
N LEU A 13 22.21 6.56 21.87
CA LEU A 13 23.33 7.45 21.57
C LEU A 13 24.63 6.66 21.31
N GLN A 14 24.92 5.64 22.12
CA GLN A 14 26.10 4.80 21.95
C GLN A 14 26.05 3.92 20.71
N ASN A 15 24.89 3.29 20.43
CA ASN A 15 24.79 2.31 19.36
C ASN A 15 24.51 2.92 18.00
N MET A 16 23.84 4.07 17.94
CA MET A 16 23.35 4.66 16.68
C MET A 16 23.95 6.03 16.36
N GLY A 17 24.71 6.60 17.30
CA GLY A 17 25.38 7.89 17.15
C GLY A 17 24.48 9.11 17.38
N SER A 18 25.14 10.27 17.56
CA SER A 18 24.46 11.53 17.91
C SER A 18 23.48 12.02 16.86
N ARG A 19 23.80 11.86 15.58
CA ARG A 19 22.91 12.28 14.47
C ARG A 19 21.55 11.58 14.54
N TYR A 20 21.53 10.28 14.75
CA TYR A 20 20.28 9.50 14.88
C TYR A 20 19.53 9.88 16.16
N PHE A 21 20.24 10.08 17.26
CA PHE A 21 19.65 10.54 18.52
C PHE A 21 18.88 11.86 18.37
N PHE A 22 19.52 12.88 17.78
CA PHE A 22 18.86 14.18 17.56
C PHE A 22 17.69 14.07 16.57
N PHE A 23 17.81 13.26 15.53
CA PHE A 23 16.72 13.00 14.61
C PHE A 23 15.51 12.39 15.35
N ARG A 24 15.76 11.37 16.17
CA ARG A 24 14.68 10.70 16.93
C ARG A 24 14.06 11.63 17.96
N ALA A 25 14.85 12.41 18.66
CA ALA A 25 14.36 13.39 19.64
C ALA A 25 13.49 14.46 18.96
N LYS A 26 13.93 15.00 17.83
CA LYS A 26 13.14 15.93 17.01
C LYS A 26 11.81 15.29 16.55
N TYR A 27 11.86 14.09 16.02
CA TYR A 27 10.67 13.35 15.56
C TYR A 27 9.65 13.18 16.68
N GLU A 28 10.08 12.74 17.87
CA GLU A 28 9.18 12.57 19.02
C GLU A 28 8.60 13.90 19.52
N LEU A 29 9.38 14.99 19.45
CA LEU A 29 8.89 16.33 19.77
C LEU A 29 7.82 16.78 18.77
N GLU A 30 8.09 16.66 17.44
CA GLU A 30 7.15 17.01 16.39
C GLU A 30 5.87 16.15 16.47
N ARG A 31 5.99 14.87 16.81
CA ARG A 31 4.87 13.96 17.02
C ARG A 31 4.00 14.42 18.20
N LYS A 32 4.61 14.63 19.37
CA LYS A 32 3.90 15.01 20.63
C LYS A 32 3.27 16.41 20.56
N THR A 33 3.90 17.35 19.85
CA THR A 33 3.38 18.71 19.69
C THR A 33 2.34 18.85 18.57
N GLY A 34 2.08 17.77 17.84
CA GLY A 34 1.13 17.77 16.72
C GLY A 34 1.66 18.46 15.45
N ILE A 35 2.94 18.81 15.38
CA ILE A 35 3.55 19.39 14.18
C ILE A 35 3.42 18.43 13.01
N LEU A 36 3.63 17.11 13.24
CA LEU A 36 3.45 16.11 12.18
C LEU A 36 2.02 16.05 11.66
N LYS A 37 1.00 16.21 12.50
CA LYS A 37 -0.40 16.28 12.04
C LYS A 37 -0.68 17.50 11.14
N LYS A 38 0.01 18.61 11.37
CA LYS A 38 -0.09 19.81 10.51
C LYS A 38 0.65 19.64 9.18
N LYS A 39 1.75 18.88 9.17
CA LYS A 39 2.52 18.56 7.95
C LYS A 39 1.83 17.52 7.08
N PHE A 40 1.25 16.50 7.70
CA PHE A 40 0.56 15.39 7.06
C PHE A 40 -0.93 15.53 7.30
N ILE A 41 -1.56 16.38 6.51
CA ILE A 41 -2.99 16.73 6.67
C ILE A 41 -3.89 15.55 6.31
N VAL A 42 -4.99 15.42 7.03
CA VAL A 42 -6.09 14.52 6.69
C VAL A 42 -7.06 15.23 5.75
N ASN A 43 -7.73 14.48 4.89
CA ASN A 43 -8.69 15.02 3.92
C ASN A 43 -8.13 16.17 3.04
N PRO A 44 -6.99 15.96 2.35
CA PRO A 44 -6.44 16.98 1.49
C PRO A 44 -7.39 17.31 0.34
N THR A 45 -7.33 18.56 -0.13
CA THR A 45 -8.09 19.00 -1.29
C THR A 45 -7.78 18.17 -2.52
N ILE A 46 -8.81 17.76 -3.25
CA ILE A 46 -8.65 17.02 -4.51
C ILE A 46 -7.89 17.90 -5.51
N ARG A 47 -6.83 17.36 -6.07
CA ARG A 47 -6.04 17.99 -7.14
C ARG A 47 -6.13 17.15 -8.39
N GLN A 48 -6.32 17.82 -9.51
CA GLN A 48 -6.11 17.25 -10.84
C GLN A 48 -4.69 17.61 -11.29
N PHE A 49 -3.89 16.61 -11.65
CA PHE A 49 -2.50 16.81 -12.08
C PHE A 49 -2.39 16.77 -13.60
N ILE A 50 -2.92 15.73 -14.21
CA ILE A 50 -2.87 15.44 -15.63
C ILE A 50 -4.12 14.62 -15.99
N SER A 51 -4.68 14.81 -17.17
CA SER A 51 -5.76 13.94 -17.65
C SER A 51 -5.24 12.56 -18.05
N LEU A 52 -6.12 11.56 -18.03
CA LEU A 52 -5.78 10.21 -18.49
C LEU A 52 -5.28 10.23 -19.95
N VAL A 53 -5.93 11.02 -20.80
CA VAL A 53 -5.55 11.15 -22.22
C VAL A 53 -4.14 11.73 -22.38
N GLU A 54 -3.86 12.78 -21.64
CA GLU A 54 -2.53 13.40 -21.67
C GLU A 54 -1.47 12.48 -21.06
N TRP A 55 -1.76 11.81 -19.94
CA TRP A 55 -0.87 10.82 -19.37
C TRP A 55 -0.58 9.68 -20.34
N LYS A 56 -1.59 9.15 -21.03
CA LYS A 56 -1.39 8.12 -22.06
C LYS A 56 -0.50 8.61 -23.22
N ARG A 57 -0.50 9.90 -23.52
CA ARG A 57 0.29 10.49 -24.59
C ARG A 57 1.73 10.80 -24.17
N THR A 58 1.94 11.31 -22.96
CA THR A 58 3.19 11.95 -22.53
C THR A 58 3.97 11.20 -21.45
N ALA A 59 3.35 10.20 -20.78
CA ALA A 59 4.03 9.47 -19.74
C ALA A 59 5.28 8.76 -20.26
N PHE A 60 6.38 8.95 -19.54
CA PHE A 60 7.59 8.18 -19.79
C PHE A 60 7.33 6.70 -19.51
N PRO A 61 8.01 5.77 -20.21
CA PRO A 61 7.96 4.37 -19.85
C PRO A 61 8.47 4.20 -18.41
N PHE A 62 7.76 3.42 -17.62
CA PHE A 62 8.19 3.07 -16.27
C PHE A 62 9.18 1.89 -16.36
N PHE A 63 8.73 0.64 -16.31
CA PHE A 63 9.51 -0.52 -16.77
C PHE A 63 9.14 -0.90 -18.22
N PHE A 64 7.95 -0.53 -18.66
CA PHE A 64 7.37 -0.76 -19.97
C PHE A 64 6.31 0.32 -20.24
N HIS A 65 5.86 0.51 -21.47
CA HIS A 65 4.77 1.43 -21.79
C HIS A 65 3.39 0.84 -21.48
N ASP A 66 3.20 -0.42 -21.84
CA ASP A 66 2.01 -1.20 -21.54
C ASP A 66 2.33 -2.71 -21.58
N ARG A 67 1.32 -3.55 -21.31
CA ARG A 67 1.51 -5.01 -21.26
C ARG A 67 2.00 -5.63 -22.57
N ASN A 68 1.83 -4.98 -23.72
CA ASN A 68 2.26 -5.50 -25.00
C ASN A 68 3.78 -5.43 -25.18
N ASP A 69 4.48 -4.58 -24.43
CA ASP A 69 5.94 -4.52 -24.41
C ASP A 69 6.56 -5.71 -23.67
N LEU A 70 5.74 -6.48 -22.93
CA LEU A 70 6.20 -7.65 -22.21
C LEU A 70 6.30 -8.85 -23.17
N HIS A 71 7.50 -9.08 -23.69
CA HIS A 71 7.80 -10.23 -24.56
C HIS A 71 7.95 -11.52 -23.74
N LEU A 72 6.87 -11.98 -23.13
CA LEU A 72 6.84 -13.24 -22.39
C LEU A 72 6.49 -14.39 -23.33
N SER A 73 7.19 -15.52 -23.18
CA SER A 73 6.76 -16.77 -23.82
C SER A 73 5.40 -17.15 -23.22
N LYS A 74 4.39 -17.17 -24.06
CA LYS A 74 3.04 -17.56 -23.62
C LYS A 74 3.05 -19.04 -23.28
N GLN A 75 2.82 -19.36 -22.02
CA GLN A 75 2.72 -20.72 -21.53
C GLN A 75 1.55 -20.81 -20.57
N SER A 76 0.66 -21.74 -20.81
CA SER A 76 -0.36 -22.12 -19.82
C SER A 76 0.32 -22.64 -18.56
N ASN A 77 -0.09 -22.12 -17.40
CA ASN A 77 0.46 -22.49 -16.11
C ASN A 77 -0.67 -22.72 -15.10
N LEU A 78 -1.06 -23.99 -14.97
CA LEU A 78 -2.15 -24.39 -14.07
C LEU A 78 -1.93 -23.95 -12.61
N VAL A 79 -0.69 -23.88 -12.16
CA VAL A 79 -0.38 -23.39 -10.81
C VAL A 79 -0.69 -21.90 -10.69
N LEU A 80 -0.32 -21.10 -11.68
CA LEU A 80 -0.64 -19.68 -11.73
C LEU A 80 -2.14 -19.41 -11.82
N GLU A 81 -2.85 -20.21 -12.63
CA GLU A 81 -4.33 -20.13 -12.73
C GLU A 81 -5.00 -20.41 -11.38
N GLN A 82 -4.55 -21.45 -10.67
CA GLN A 82 -5.06 -21.78 -9.34
C GLN A 82 -4.74 -20.69 -8.31
N GLU A 83 -3.53 -20.15 -8.35
CA GLU A 83 -3.12 -19.02 -7.49
C GLU A 83 -4.01 -17.80 -7.71
N VAL A 84 -4.22 -17.41 -8.96
CA VAL A 84 -5.07 -16.26 -9.31
C VAL A 84 -6.51 -16.50 -8.92
N LYS A 85 -7.04 -17.72 -9.12
CA LYS A 85 -8.39 -18.09 -8.68
C LYS A 85 -8.55 -17.92 -7.17
N GLN A 86 -7.56 -18.33 -6.37
CA GLN A 86 -7.58 -18.12 -4.92
C GLN A 86 -7.57 -16.62 -4.58
N ILE A 87 -6.72 -15.82 -5.24
CA ILE A 87 -6.64 -14.38 -5.02
C ILE A 87 -8.00 -13.71 -5.32
N ILE A 88 -8.60 -14.00 -6.46
CA ILE A 88 -9.89 -13.41 -6.88
C ILE A 88 -11.02 -13.80 -5.93
N THR A 89 -10.94 -14.96 -5.28
CA THR A 89 -11.92 -15.40 -4.27
C THR A 89 -11.63 -14.92 -2.86
N GLY A 90 -10.63 -14.05 -2.69
CA GLY A 90 -10.32 -13.38 -1.42
C GLY A 90 -9.31 -14.09 -0.52
N SER A 91 -8.59 -15.10 -1.04
CA SER A 91 -7.43 -15.68 -0.36
C SER A 91 -6.16 -14.94 -0.76
N ILE A 92 -5.36 -14.53 0.20
CA ILE A 92 -4.11 -13.78 -0.04
C ILE A 92 -2.92 -14.53 0.55
N PRO A 93 -1.79 -14.65 -0.22
CA PRO A 93 -0.57 -15.24 0.31
C PRO A 93 0.13 -14.23 1.24
N TYR A 94 0.29 -14.61 2.51
CA TYR A 94 0.97 -13.83 3.52
C TYR A 94 2.41 -14.29 3.66
N PHE A 95 3.33 -13.35 3.60
CA PHE A 95 4.79 -13.57 3.77
C PHE A 95 5.33 -14.67 2.84
N SER A 96 4.71 -14.84 1.67
CA SER A 96 5.05 -15.89 0.68
C SER A 96 4.97 -17.34 1.21
N ALA A 97 4.26 -17.57 2.31
CA ALA A 97 4.23 -18.87 2.98
C ALA A 97 2.83 -19.39 3.28
N THR A 98 1.93 -18.53 3.75
CA THR A 98 0.62 -18.96 4.28
C THR A 98 -0.52 -18.28 3.54
N TRP A 99 -1.46 -19.04 3.04
CA TRP A 99 -2.69 -18.50 2.46
C TRP A 99 -3.70 -18.18 3.56
N ILE A 100 -4.21 -16.95 3.58
CA ILE A 100 -5.24 -16.51 4.51
C ILE A 100 -6.49 -16.14 3.72
N GLN A 101 -7.62 -16.74 4.08
CA GLN A 101 -8.92 -16.41 3.51
C GLN A 101 -9.46 -15.16 4.20
N LEU A 102 -9.37 -14.02 3.54
CA LEU A 102 -9.85 -12.73 4.03
C LEU A 102 -11.28 -12.42 3.58
N GLY A 103 -11.71 -13.04 2.47
CA GLY A 103 -12.95 -12.66 1.79
C GLY A 103 -12.78 -11.43 0.88
N LEU A 104 -13.85 -11.07 0.20
CA LEU A 104 -13.85 -9.95 -0.76
C LEU A 104 -14.06 -8.59 -0.08
N ASP A 105 -14.76 -8.57 1.06
CA ASP A 105 -15.12 -7.36 1.80
C ASP A 105 -14.17 -7.05 2.97
N TYR A 106 -12.89 -7.43 2.83
CA TYR A 106 -11.90 -7.17 3.86
C TYR A 106 -11.66 -5.67 4.06
N ASP A 107 -11.59 -5.24 5.31
CA ASP A 107 -11.57 -3.82 5.67
C ASP A 107 -10.19 -3.13 5.60
N TRP A 108 -9.13 -3.87 5.25
CA TRP A 108 -7.73 -3.41 5.13
C TRP A 108 -7.06 -2.97 6.44
N ILE A 109 -7.75 -3.05 7.57
CA ILE A 109 -7.29 -2.54 8.87
C ILE A 109 -7.39 -3.56 10.00
N THR A 110 -8.06 -4.67 9.78
CA THR A 110 -8.11 -5.77 10.75
C THR A 110 -6.87 -6.63 10.60
N ASN A 111 -6.20 -6.91 11.71
CA ASN A 111 -5.12 -7.90 11.74
C ASN A 111 -5.73 -9.31 11.67
N PRO A 112 -5.49 -10.09 10.62
CA PRO A 112 -6.11 -11.40 10.46
C PRO A 112 -5.57 -12.47 11.44
N ASP A 113 -4.44 -12.22 12.09
CA ASP A 113 -3.85 -13.12 13.08
C ASP A 113 -4.54 -12.98 14.45
N THR A 114 -4.86 -11.75 14.85
CA THR A 114 -5.43 -11.45 16.18
C THR A 114 -6.90 -11.06 16.16
N GLY A 115 -7.44 -10.70 15.00
CA GLY A 115 -8.78 -10.10 14.87
C GLY A 115 -8.86 -8.64 15.32
N TYR A 116 -7.74 -8.02 15.69
CA TYR A 116 -7.72 -6.63 16.14
C TYR A 116 -7.95 -5.68 14.95
N GLN A 117 -8.97 -4.83 15.07
CA GLN A 117 -9.30 -3.80 14.08
C GLN A 117 -8.73 -2.46 14.52
N TYR A 118 -7.89 -1.87 13.68
CA TYR A 118 -7.33 -0.55 13.92
C TYR A 118 -8.35 0.56 13.63
N ASP A 119 -8.22 1.67 14.36
CA ASP A 119 -9.08 2.84 14.20
C ASP A 119 -8.56 3.74 13.07
N VAL A 120 -9.28 3.78 11.94
CA VAL A 120 -8.95 4.63 10.78
C VAL A 120 -9.29 6.11 10.98
N SER A 121 -9.95 6.50 12.06
CA SER A 121 -10.16 7.91 12.37
C SER A 121 -8.93 8.57 12.97
N LYS A 122 -8.01 7.78 13.50
CA LYS A 122 -6.76 8.26 14.09
C LYS A 122 -5.73 8.58 13.03
N HIS A 123 -5.07 9.71 13.19
CA HIS A 123 -3.89 10.04 12.40
C HIS A 123 -2.79 8.98 12.62
N TRP A 124 -2.00 8.65 11.59
CA TRP A 124 -0.97 7.60 11.67
C TRP A 124 0.01 7.79 12.84
N THR A 125 0.26 9.04 13.28
CA THR A 125 1.14 9.34 14.42
C THR A 125 0.54 8.92 15.78
N GLU A 126 -0.74 8.61 15.84
CA GLU A 126 -1.46 8.15 17.03
C GLU A 126 -1.58 6.63 17.08
N VAL A 127 -1.26 5.93 16.00
CA VAL A 127 -1.18 4.48 15.99
C VAL A 127 0.06 4.05 16.78
N GLU A 128 -0.10 3.22 17.79
CA GLU A 128 1.00 2.76 18.63
C GLU A 128 2.01 1.93 17.85
N ASP A 129 3.29 2.02 18.22
CA ASP A 129 4.37 1.23 17.60
C ASP A 129 4.29 -0.24 18.02
N ILE A 130 3.86 -0.49 19.27
CA ILE A 130 3.71 -1.84 19.82
C ILE A 130 2.42 -1.85 20.65
N ASP A 131 1.46 -2.62 20.20
CA ASP A 131 0.24 -2.95 20.93
C ASP A 131 0.13 -4.47 21.04
N LEU A 132 0.22 -4.98 22.27
CA LEU A 132 0.18 -6.43 22.53
C LEU A 132 -1.15 -7.07 22.13
N LYS A 133 -2.24 -6.30 22.09
CA LYS A 133 -3.57 -6.79 21.68
C LYS A 133 -3.68 -6.82 20.15
N ALA A 134 -3.06 -5.87 19.50
CA ALA A 134 -3.09 -5.78 18.04
C ALA A 134 -2.18 -6.81 17.34
N GLY A 135 -1.18 -7.34 18.05
CA GLY A 135 -0.20 -8.23 17.47
C GLY A 135 0.76 -7.52 16.50
N ASP A 136 1.36 -8.26 15.55
CA ASP A 136 2.27 -7.66 14.58
C ASP A 136 1.48 -6.93 13.48
N ILE A 137 1.68 -5.62 13.39
CA ILE A 137 1.04 -4.75 12.39
C ILE A 137 1.37 -5.15 10.94
N LYS A 138 2.42 -5.91 10.71
CA LYS A 138 2.79 -6.39 9.37
C LYS A 138 1.71 -7.26 8.74
N TYR A 139 0.90 -7.94 9.53
CA TYR A 139 -0.27 -8.67 9.03
C TYR A 139 -1.31 -7.75 8.37
N VAL A 140 -1.46 -6.51 8.85
CA VAL A 140 -2.32 -5.51 8.17
C VAL A 140 -1.66 -4.98 6.90
N TRP A 141 -0.35 -4.78 6.94
CA TRP A 141 0.39 -4.23 5.80
C TRP A 141 0.52 -5.19 4.63
N GLU A 142 0.58 -6.50 4.87
CA GLU A 142 0.88 -7.50 3.83
C GLU A 142 -0.08 -7.41 2.64
N LYS A 143 -1.39 -7.42 2.87
CA LYS A 143 -2.37 -7.21 1.80
C LYS A 143 -2.27 -5.79 1.21
N SER A 144 -2.04 -4.78 2.05
CA SER A 144 -1.95 -3.37 1.65
C SER A 144 -0.71 -3.02 0.82
N ARG A 145 0.25 -3.93 0.66
CA ARG A 145 1.35 -3.82 -0.31
C ARG A 145 0.89 -4.03 -1.73
N PHE A 146 -0.20 -4.74 -1.94
CA PHE A 146 -0.71 -5.12 -3.28
C PHE A 146 0.21 -6.04 -4.08
N SER A 147 1.12 -6.76 -3.44
CA SER A 147 1.98 -7.74 -4.11
C SER A 147 1.19 -8.89 -4.76
N PHE A 148 0.01 -9.21 -4.26
CA PHE A 148 -0.91 -10.18 -4.83
C PHE A 148 -1.42 -9.81 -6.23
N LEU A 149 -1.22 -8.60 -6.71
CA LEU A 149 -1.57 -8.20 -8.08
C LEU A 149 -0.61 -8.80 -9.13
N TYR A 150 0.63 -9.14 -8.76
CA TYR A 150 1.60 -9.68 -9.73
C TYR A 150 1.16 -11.01 -10.34
N PRO A 151 0.72 -12.03 -9.59
CA PRO A 151 0.17 -13.25 -10.19
C PRO A 151 -0.97 -12.97 -11.17
N VAL A 152 -1.88 -12.04 -10.83
CA VAL A 152 -3.01 -11.65 -11.69
C VAL A 152 -2.52 -11.04 -13.00
N MET A 153 -1.63 -10.06 -12.95
CA MET A 153 -1.05 -9.45 -14.15
C MET A 153 -0.24 -10.47 -14.97
N ARG A 154 0.49 -11.38 -14.32
CA ARG A 154 1.20 -12.45 -15.02
C ARG A 154 0.26 -13.37 -15.79
N LEU A 155 -0.84 -13.77 -15.19
CA LEU A 155 -1.85 -14.59 -15.86
C LEU A 155 -2.42 -13.87 -17.09
N ASP A 156 -2.79 -12.59 -16.92
CA ASP A 156 -3.29 -11.76 -18.02
C ASP A 156 -2.29 -11.60 -19.17
N ALA A 157 -0.99 -11.51 -18.83
CA ALA A 157 0.07 -11.44 -19.83
C ALA A 157 0.23 -12.76 -20.60
N HIS A 158 0.13 -13.92 -19.92
CA HIS A 158 0.29 -15.23 -20.53
C HIS A 158 -0.94 -15.64 -21.35
N GLU A 159 -2.13 -15.42 -20.84
CA GLU A 159 -3.38 -15.96 -21.39
C GLU A 159 -4.25 -14.93 -22.12
N GLN A 160 -3.76 -13.68 -22.21
CA GLN A 160 -4.50 -12.56 -22.81
C GLN A 160 -5.88 -12.31 -22.15
N GLN A 161 -5.97 -12.62 -20.87
CA GLN A 161 -7.14 -12.28 -20.05
C GLN A 161 -7.08 -10.80 -19.65
N ASP A 162 -8.15 -10.28 -19.06
CA ASP A 162 -8.22 -8.92 -18.55
C ASP A 162 -8.93 -8.89 -17.18
N HIS A 163 -8.15 -8.93 -16.12
CA HIS A 163 -8.62 -8.77 -14.74
C HIS A 163 -8.51 -7.33 -14.22
N SER A 164 -8.43 -6.35 -15.12
CA SER A 164 -8.30 -4.92 -14.73
C SER A 164 -9.44 -4.43 -13.85
N ASP A 165 -10.64 -4.98 -14.01
CA ASP A 165 -11.80 -4.65 -13.17
C ASP A 165 -11.54 -5.04 -11.70
N PHE A 166 -11.06 -6.26 -11.47
CA PHE A 166 -10.65 -6.71 -10.14
C PHE A 166 -9.52 -5.84 -9.57
N VAL A 167 -8.47 -5.60 -10.37
CA VAL A 167 -7.29 -4.86 -9.92
C VAL A 167 -7.63 -3.43 -9.52
N PHE A 168 -8.34 -2.69 -10.38
CA PHE A 168 -8.76 -1.32 -10.06
C PHE A 168 -9.82 -1.31 -8.96
N GLY A 169 -10.69 -2.30 -8.91
CA GLY A 169 -11.66 -2.47 -7.83
C GLY A 169 -10.97 -2.57 -6.46
N GLN A 170 -9.92 -3.40 -6.33
CA GLN A 170 -9.16 -3.54 -5.08
C GLN A 170 -8.45 -2.23 -4.70
N ILE A 171 -7.87 -1.51 -5.66
CA ILE A 171 -7.21 -0.22 -5.40
C ILE A 171 -8.22 0.84 -4.94
N LEU A 172 -9.36 0.94 -5.61
CA LEU A 172 -10.40 1.91 -5.25
C LEU A 172 -11.05 1.59 -3.91
N ASP A 173 -11.26 0.31 -3.58
CA ASP A 173 -11.78 -0.13 -2.29
C ASP A 173 -10.80 0.25 -1.16
N TRP A 174 -9.49 0.01 -1.38
CA TRP A 174 -8.47 0.45 -0.43
C TRP A 174 -8.50 1.97 -0.21
N ILE A 175 -8.57 2.76 -1.30
CA ILE A 175 -8.61 4.22 -1.23
C ILE A 175 -9.84 4.69 -0.44
N ALA A 176 -10.99 4.07 -0.65
CA ALA A 176 -12.23 4.42 0.04
C ALA A 176 -12.18 4.10 1.54
N LYS A 177 -11.51 3.01 1.93
CA LYS A 177 -11.45 2.52 3.32
C LYS A 177 -10.24 3.06 4.11
N ASN A 178 -9.29 3.72 3.46
CA ASN A 178 -8.08 4.25 4.11
C ASN A 178 -7.93 5.75 3.85
N PRO A 179 -8.55 6.61 4.69
CA PRO A 179 -8.40 8.05 4.56
C PRO A 179 -6.94 8.48 4.64
N VAL A 180 -6.59 9.49 3.85
CA VAL A 180 -5.20 9.98 3.76
C VAL A 180 -4.65 10.33 5.14
N ASN A 181 -3.44 9.85 5.41
CA ASN A 181 -2.71 10.05 6.66
C ASN A 181 -3.42 9.49 7.92
N CYS A 182 -4.37 8.57 7.76
CA CYS A 182 -5.07 7.93 8.86
C CYS A 182 -4.83 6.41 8.91
N GLY A 183 -4.92 5.86 10.11
CA GLY A 183 -4.83 4.43 10.36
C GLY A 183 -3.43 3.81 10.19
N PRO A 184 -3.36 2.47 10.25
CA PRO A 184 -2.10 1.72 10.27
C PRO A 184 -1.34 1.76 8.93
N ASN A 185 -2.05 1.91 7.81
CA ASN A 185 -1.48 1.81 6.47
C ASN A 185 -0.66 3.03 6.02
N TYR A 186 -0.67 4.12 6.79
CA TYR A 186 0.17 5.31 6.58
C TYR A 186 1.35 5.41 7.56
N LYS A 187 1.55 4.41 8.42
CA LYS A 187 2.55 4.46 9.49
C LYS A 187 3.98 4.19 9.02
N CYS A 188 4.16 3.41 7.98
CA CYS A 188 5.48 2.99 7.50
C CYS A 188 5.72 3.42 6.05
N SER A 189 6.75 4.24 5.83
CA SER A 189 7.10 4.73 4.49
C SER A 189 7.50 3.61 3.51
N GLN A 190 8.10 2.52 4.00
CA GLN A 190 8.42 1.37 3.16
C GLN A 190 7.14 0.72 2.60
N GLU A 191 6.12 0.53 3.44
CA GLU A 191 4.85 -0.06 3.03
C GLU A 191 4.09 0.82 2.05
N ILE A 192 4.15 2.14 2.27
CA ILE A 192 3.63 3.14 1.32
C ILE A 192 4.35 3.02 -0.02
N SER A 193 5.68 2.98 -0.02
CA SER A 193 6.47 2.89 -1.25
C SER A 193 6.18 1.61 -2.04
N LEU A 194 6.05 0.47 -1.38
CA LEU A 194 5.69 -0.80 -2.02
C LEU A 194 4.31 -0.74 -2.65
N ARG A 195 3.32 -0.20 -1.95
CA ARG A 195 1.96 -0.03 -2.46
C ARG A 195 1.92 0.88 -3.67
N VAL A 196 2.54 2.06 -3.58
CA VAL A 196 2.61 3.04 -4.68
C VAL A 196 3.29 2.43 -5.91
N LEU A 197 4.41 1.72 -5.71
CA LEU A 197 5.10 1.02 -6.80
C LEU A 197 4.17 0.02 -7.51
N ASN A 198 3.45 -0.80 -6.75
CA ASN A 198 2.54 -1.80 -7.28
C ASN A 198 1.33 -1.19 -8.00
N TRP A 199 0.80 -0.06 -7.51
CA TRP A 199 -0.25 0.67 -8.20
C TRP A 199 0.22 1.30 -9.50
N ILE A 200 1.42 1.89 -9.52
CA ILE A 200 2.00 2.42 -10.75
C ILE A 200 2.20 1.29 -11.76
N PHE A 201 2.69 0.13 -11.31
CA PHE A 201 2.86 -1.03 -12.16
C PHE A 201 1.53 -1.47 -12.81
N ALA A 202 0.46 -1.54 -12.00
CA ALA A 202 -0.88 -1.86 -12.49
C ALA A 202 -1.43 -0.82 -13.48
N LEU A 203 -1.21 0.49 -13.23
CA LEU A 203 -1.61 1.56 -14.14
C LEU A 203 -0.96 1.42 -15.53
N TYR A 204 0.34 1.13 -15.58
CA TYR A 204 1.03 0.93 -16.85
C TYR A 204 0.62 -0.37 -17.53
N PHE A 205 0.48 -1.46 -16.75
CA PHE A 205 0.08 -2.76 -17.30
C PHE A 205 -1.31 -2.72 -17.94
N TYR A 206 -2.28 -2.10 -17.27
CA TYR A 206 -3.66 -1.96 -17.76
C TYR A 206 -3.94 -0.61 -18.43
N ARG A 207 -2.91 0.08 -18.90
CA ARG A 207 -2.99 1.41 -19.51
C ARG A 207 -4.07 1.51 -20.59
N ASN A 208 -4.21 0.47 -21.39
CA ASN A 208 -5.14 0.41 -22.52
C ASN A 208 -6.47 -0.25 -22.20
N SER A 209 -6.69 -0.67 -20.95
CA SER A 209 -7.99 -1.22 -20.54
C SER A 209 -9.06 -0.12 -20.53
N ASN A 210 -10.28 -0.51 -20.94
CA ASN A 210 -11.47 0.36 -20.85
C ASN A 210 -11.94 0.56 -19.40
N ARG A 211 -11.46 -0.25 -18.45
CA ARG A 211 -11.72 -0.08 -17.02
C ARG A 211 -10.91 1.06 -16.42
N LEU A 212 -9.81 1.47 -17.03
CA LEU A 212 -9.06 2.67 -16.65
C LEU A 212 -9.74 3.91 -17.21
N THR A 213 -10.81 4.32 -16.58
CA THR A 213 -11.52 5.57 -16.91
C THR A 213 -10.83 6.79 -16.30
N GLU A 214 -11.17 8.01 -16.78
CA GLU A 214 -10.66 9.26 -16.20
C GLU A 214 -10.90 9.30 -14.67
N ALA A 215 -12.10 8.93 -14.22
CA ALA A 215 -12.47 8.95 -12.81
C ALA A 215 -11.63 7.97 -11.96
N VAL A 216 -11.37 6.78 -12.47
CA VAL A 216 -10.50 5.78 -11.81
C VAL A 216 -9.07 6.31 -11.74
N PHE A 217 -8.54 6.79 -12.85
CA PHE A 217 -7.19 7.33 -12.94
C PHE A 217 -6.98 8.49 -11.96
N GLN A 218 -7.90 9.49 -11.94
CA GLN A 218 -7.78 10.65 -11.05
C GLN A 218 -7.79 10.26 -9.57
N LYS A 219 -8.62 9.30 -9.16
CA LYS A 219 -8.62 8.80 -7.78
C LYS A 219 -7.29 8.14 -7.39
N ILE A 220 -6.74 7.33 -8.28
CA ILE A 220 -5.48 6.62 -8.03
C ILE A 220 -4.31 7.60 -7.96
N ILE A 221 -4.13 8.51 -8.93
CA ILE A 221 -3.02 9.46 -8.92
C ILE A 221 -3.12 10.47 -7.78
N HIS A 222 -4.33 10.89 -7.41
CA HIS A 222 -4.54 11.71 -6.23
C HIS A 222 -4.06 10.99 -4.96
N SER A 223 -4.44 9.72 -4.80
CA SER A 223 -4.01 8.92 -3.65
C SER A 223 -2.49 8.69 -3.65
N ILE A 224 -1.89 8.39 -4.81
CA ILE A 224 -0.42 8.25 -4.95
C ILE A 224 0.30 9.53 -4.53
N PHE A 225 -0.20 10.69 -4.92
CA PHE A 225 0.42 11.98 -4.57
C PHE A 225 0.47 12.23 -3.06
N TRP A 226 -0.54 11.77 -2.33
CA TRP A 226 -0.65 11.98 -0.89
C TRP A 226 -0.02 10.84 -0.04
N GLN A 227 0.52 9.84 -0.67
CA GLN A 227 1.27 8.76 -0.03
C GLN A 227 2.77 9.04 -0.05
#